data_2229d5685c528332f408e852472a6ef8
#
_entry.id   2229d5685c528332f408e852472a6ef8
#
_cell.length_a   1.000
_cell.length_b   1.000
_cell.length_c   1.000
_cell.angle_alpha   90.00
_cell.angle_beta   90.00
_cell.angle_gamma   90.00
#
_symmetry.space_group_name_H-M   'P 1'
#
loop_
_entity.id
_entity.type
_entity.pdbx_description
1 polymer ?
#
loop_
_entity_poly.entity_id
_entity_poly.type
_entity_poly.pdbx_seq_one_letter_code
_entity_poly.pdbx_strand_id
1 'polypeptide(L)'
;MYQTIRYEKNDNIAIVTINRPEALNALNSTVISDLEQVIAEIEKDAELGAMILTGEGRSFVAGADIGEQYPLDVAAGRKWGQRGSALTRRIEKLEIPTIAAVNGFALGGGCELAMSCDIILAAGPNAEGKGGAKSGQPEVGLGITPGFSGTQRLPRRVGTAKA
;
A
#
# COMPACT_ATOMS: atom_id res chain seq x y z
N MET A 1 14.88 -12.89 4.86
CA MET A 1 13.66 -13.08 5.68
C MET A 1 13.13 -11.69 5.98
N TYR A 2 11.88 -11.41 5.66
CA TYR A 2 11.24 -10.10 5.88
C TYR A 2 10.88 -9.92 7.35
N GLN A 3 10.88 -8.68 7.84
CA GLN A 3 10.55 -8.35 9.22
C GLN A 3 9.06 -8.01 9.39
N THR A 4 8.49 -7.36 8.39
CA THR A 4 7.15 -6.76 8.42
C THR A 4 6.23 -7.26 7.31
N ILE A 5 6.69 -8.26 6.56
CA ILE A 5 5.93 -8.87 5.46
C ILE A 5 5.97 -10.40 5.60
N ARG A 6 4.84 -11.02 5.35
CA ARG A 6 4.74 -12.45 5.04
C ARG A 6 4.59 -12.59 3.52
N TYR A 7 5.49 -13.34 2.91
CA TYR A 7 5.46 -13.66 1.49
C TYR A 7 5.24 -15.16 1.31
N GLU A 8 4.25 -15.49 0.51
CA GLU A 8 3.88 -16.87 0.18
C GLU A 8 3.72 -16.99 -1.33
N LYS A 9 4.25 -18.08 -1.90
CA LYS A 9 4.01 -18.45 -3.30
C LYS A 9 3.10 -19.68 -3.30
N ASN A 10 1.88 -19.51 -3.79
CA ASN A 10 0.91 -20.58 -3.98
C ASN A 10 0.75 -20.84 -5.49
N ASP A 11 1.30 -21.92 -5.97
CA ASP A 11 1.44 -22.21 -7.40
C ASP A 11 2.11 -21.03 -8.12
N ASN A 12 1.38 -20.35 -9.00
CA ASN A 12 1.84 -19.19 -9.75
C ASN A 12 1.33 -17.84 -9.17
N ILE A 13 0.86 -17.82 -7.93
CA ILE A 13 0.35 -16.60 -7.29
C ILE A 13 1.28 -16.19 -6.14
N ALA A 14 1.78 -14.97 -6.20
CA ALA A 14 2.49 -14.31 -5.12
C ALA A 14 1.49 -13.67 -4.14
N ILE A 15 1.54 -14.04 -2.86
CA ILE A 15 0.72 -13.41 -1.82
C ILE A 15 1.66 -12.63 -0.89
N VAL A 16 1.49 -11.31 -0.88
CA VAL A 16 2.27 -10.39 -0.05
C VAL A 16 1.35 -9.82 1.02
N THR A 17 1.58 -10.20 2.27
CA THR A 17 0.81 -9.70 3.41
C THR A 17 1.67 -8.76 4.23
N ILE A 18 1.27 -7.49 4.34
CA ILE A 18 1.91 -6.55 5.28
C ILE A 18 1.51 -6.97 6.69
N ASN A 19 2.49 -7.26 7.53
CA ASN A 19 2.29 -7.89 8.84
C ASN A 19 2.91 -7.05 9.96
N ARG A 20 2.29 -5.91 10.22
CA ARG A 20 2.58 -4.99 11.34
C ARG A 20 1.26 -4.55 11.97
N PRO A 21 0.40 -5.50 12.42
CA PRO A 21 -0.98 -5.21 12.84
C PRO A 21 -1.07 -4.32 14.08
N GLU A 22 -0.07 -4.31 14.97
CA GLU A 22 0.03 -3.44 16.15
C GLU A 22 0.07 -1.95 15.78
N ALA A 23 0.59 -1.62 14.61
CA ALA A 23 0.62 -0.27 14.06
C ALA A 23 -0.35 -0.10 12.86
N LEU A 24 -1.39 -0.93 12.77
CA LEU A 24 -2.36 -0.93 11.67
C LEU A 24 -1.71 -1.01 10.29
N ASN A 25 -0.58 -1.71 10.19
CA ASN A 25 0.23 -1.88 8.98
C ASN A 25 0.76 -0.55 8.40
N ALA A 26 0.94 0.48 9.25
CA ALA A 26 1.48 1.76 8.82
C ALA A 26 2.87 1.61 8.18
N LEU A 27 3.09 2.34 7.08
CA LEU A 27 4.31 2.30 6.29
C LEU A 27 5.43 3.07 7.01
N ASN A 28 6.40 2.34 7.53
CA ASN A 28 7.67 2.86 7.99
C ASN A 28 8.80 2.43 7.03
N SER A 29 10.02 2.84 7.29
CA SER A 29 11.18 2.51 6.44
C SER A 29 11.42 1.01 6.32
N THR A 30 11.11 0.23 7.35
CA THR A 30 11.24 -1.23 7.34
C THR A 30 10.21 -1.88 6.41
N VAL A 31 8.93 -1.48 6.52
CA VAL A 31 7.86 -1.98 5.61
C VAL A 31 8.18 -1.64 4.16
N ILE A 32 8.64 -0.40 3.89
CA ILE A 32 9.02 -0.01 2.53
C ILE A 32 10.20 -0.83 2.03
N SER A 33 11.22 -1.07 2.88
CA SER A 33 12.37 -1.89 2.52
C SER A 33 11.99 -3.34 2.21
N ASP A 34 11.13 -3.92 3.04
CA ASP A 34 10.64 -5.28 2.81
C ASP A 34 9.80 -5.38 1.52
N LEU A 35 8.93 -4.37 1.26
CA LEU A 35 8.18 -4.28 0.01
C LEU A 35 9.09 -4.14 -1.21
N GLU A 36 10.12 -3.29 -1.15
CA GLU A 36 11.11 -3.14 -2.24
C GLU A 36 11.81 -4.47 -2.55
N GLN A 37 12.14 -5.25 -1.52
CA GLN A 37 12.80 -6.54 -1.67
C GLN A 37 11.85 -7.60 -2.26
N VAL A 38 10.63 -7.73 -1.72
CA VAL A 38 9.68 -8.73 -2.24
C VAL A 38 9.25 -8.42 -3.68
N ILE A 39 9.07 -7.14 -4.03
CA ILE A 39 8.77 -6.75 -5.42
C ILE A 39 9.96 -7.09 -6.34
N ALA A 40 11.20 -6.90 -5.87
CA ALA A 40 12.39 -7.31 -6.64
C ALA A 40 12.52 -8.83 -6.82
N GLU A 41 11.99 -9.62 -5.90
CA GLU A 41 11.89 -11.09 -6.01
C GLU A 41 10.83 -11.47 -7.05
N ILE A 42 9.64 -10.87 -6.94
CA ILE A 42 8.52 -11.10 -7.87
C ILE A 42 8.90 -10.73 -9.31
N GLU A 43 9.58 -9.61 -9.55
CA GLU A 43 10.06 -9.18 -10.87
C GLU A 43 10.99 -10.20 -11.56
N LYS A 44 11.64 -11.07 -10.79
CA LYS A 44 12.59 -12.07 -11.30
C LYS A 44 11.98 -13.46 -11.48
N ASP A 45 10.83 -13.71 -10.92
CA ASP A 45 10.17 -15.01 -10.94
C ASP A 45 9.22 -15.13 -12.14
N ALA A 46 9.73 -15.68 -13.23
CA ALA A 46 8.96 -15.87 -14.46
C ALA A 46 7.81 -16.89 -14.37
N GLU A 47 7.71 -17.64 -13.25
CA GLU A 47 6.60 -18.58 -13.06
C GLU A 47 5.36 -17.90 -12.43
N LEU A 48 5.50 -16.68 -11.91
CA LEU A 48 4.38 -15.96 -11.32
C LEU A 48 3.42 -15.43 -12.39
N GLY A 49 2.15 -15.69 -12.18
CA GLY A 49 1.05 -15.22 -13.03
C GLY A 49 0.23 -14.08 -12.43
N ALA A 50 0.32 -13.85 -11.11
CA ALA A 50 -0.37 -12.75 -10.43
C ALA A 50 0.26 -12.45 -9.07
N MET A 51 0.03 -11.22 -8.57
CA MET A 51 0.35 -10.80 -7.20
C MET A 51 -0.89 -10.34 -6.46
N ILE A 52 -1.07 -10.82 -5.24
CA ILE A 52 -2.07 -10.31 -4.28
C ILE A 52 -1.34 -9.58 -3.17
N LEU A 53 -1.72 -8.34 -2.91
CA LEU A 53 -1.23 -7.53 -1.79
C LEU A 53 -2.35 -7.32 -0.79
N THR A 54 -2.11 -7.63 0.48
CA THR A 54 -3.09 -7.46 1.55
C THR A 54 -2.42 -7.06 2.86
N GLY A 55 -3.20 -6.86 3.93
CA GLY A 55 -2.71 -6.54 5.27
C GLY A 55 -3.20 -7.53 6.31
N GLU A 56 -2.37 -7.83 7.30
CA GLU A 56 -2.75 -8.65 8.44
C GLU A 56 -3.73 -7.90 9.36
N GLY A 57 -4.70 -8.63 9.90
CA GLY A 57 -5.64 -8.11 10.89
C GLY A 57 -6.69 -7.16 10.29
N ARG A 58 -6.98 -6.05 11.00
CA ARG A 58 -8.12 -5.14 10.69
C ARG A 58 -7.81 -4.01 9.72
N SER A 59 -6.61 -3.95 9.16
CA SER A 59 -6.17 -2.89 8.27
C SER A 59 -5.42 -3.48 7.09
N PHE A 60 -5.67 -2.95 5.91
CA PHE A 60 -4.76 -3.11 4.79
C PHE A 60 -3.48 -2.32 5.09
N VAL A 61 -3.55 -1.00 5.07
CA VAL A 61 -2.49 -0.06 5.47
C VAL A 61 -3.14 1.24 5.90
N ALA A 62 -3.01 1.62 7.17
CA ALA A 62 -3.68 2.81 7.71
C ALA A 62 -2.96 4.14 7.39
N GLY A 63 -1.90 4.11 6.61
CA GLY A 63 -1.15 5.29 6.19
C GLY A 63 0.35 5.15 6.36
N ALA A 64 1.07 6.25 6.22
CA ALA A 64 2.47 6.33 6.57
C ALA A 64 2.63 6.42 8.11
N ASP A 65 3.76 5.92 8.63
CA ASP A 65 4.07 5.99 10.06
C ASP A 65 4.45 7.43 10.43
N ILE A 66 3.49 8.15 11.03
CA ILE A 66 3.67 9.56 11.42
C ILE A 66 4.79 9.71 12.46
N GLY A 67 4.97 8.72 13.34
CA GLY A 67 6.03 8.73 14.35
C GLY A 67 7.41 8.73 13.73
N GLU A 68 7.60 8.02 12.61
CA GLU A 68 8.86 8.05 11.86
C GLU A 68 9.01 9.32 11.02
N GLN A 69 7.91 9.86 10.48
CA GLN A 69 7.98 11.02 9.59
C GLN A 69 8.15 12.34 10.33
N TYR A 70 7.54 12.48 11.52
CA TYR A 70 7.52 13.73 12.27
C TYR A 70 8.90 14.37 12.51
N PRO A 71 9.97 13.60 12.86
CA PRO A 71 11.30 14.18 13.09
C PRO A 71 12.09 14.45 11.81
N LEU A 72 11.57 14.12 10.62
CA LEU A 72 12.32 14.29 9.37
C LEU A 72 12.45 15.77 9.00
N ASP A 73 13.65 16.16 8.61
CA ASP A 73 13.86 17.44 7.95
C ASP A 73 13.35 17.41 6.50
N VAL A 74 13.37 18.56 5.83
CA VAL A 74 12.89 18.72 4.46
C VAL A 74 13.58 17.76 3.47
N ALA A 75 14.89 17.55 3.64
CA ALA A 75 15.67 16.69 2.74
C ALA A 75 15.33 15.20 2.95
N ALA A 76 15.22 14.78 4.20
CA ALA A 76 14.84 13.42 4.57
C ALA A 76 13.37 13.13 4.19
N GLY A 77 12.46 14.06 4.45
CA GLY A 77 11.04 13.94 4.04
C GLY A 77 10.88 13.84 2.52
N ARG A 78 11.66 14.61 1.75
CA ARG A 78 11.69 14.49 0.30
C ARG A 78 12.16 13.11 -0.17
N LYS A 79 13.23 12.57 0.42
CA LYS A 79 13.74 11.22 0.11
C LYS A 79 12.71 10.14 0.43
N TRP A 80 12.04 10.28 1.58
CA TRP A 80 10.95 9.39 1.98
C TRP A 80 9.83 9.36 0.95
N GLY A 81 9.29 10.51 0.56
CA GLY A 81 8.25 10.61 -0.46
C GLY A 81 8.67 10.06 -1.83
N GLN A 82 9.92 10.34 -2.24
CA GLN A 82 10.48 9.80 -3.49
C GLN A 82 10.58 8.27 -3.45
N ARG A 83 10.98 7.70 -2.31
CA ARG A 83 11.11 6.25 -2.12
C ARG A 83 9.75 5.55 -2.21
N GLY A 84 8.73 6.08 -1.51
CA GLY A 84 7.38 5.55 -1.59
C GLY A 84 6.75 5.67 -2.98
N SER A 85 6.97 6.81 -3.65
CA SER A 85 6.53 7.00 -5.04
C SER A 85 7.23 6.03 -6.00
N ALA A 86 8.52 5.76 -5.81
CA ALA A 86 9.26 4.80 -6.62
C ALA A 86 8.75 3.37 -6.42
N LEU A 87 8.48 2.97 -5.17
CA LEU A 87 7.91 1.67 -4.85
C LEU A 87 6.53 1.46 -5.50
N THR A 88 5.61 2.42 -5.32
CA THR A 88 4.27 2.33 -5.93
C THR A 88 4.34 2.32 -7.46
N ARG A 89 5.32 3.02 -8.05
CA ARG A 89 5.58 2.98 -9.49
C ARG A 89 6.11 1.62 -9.96
N ARG A 90 6.93 0.92 -9.16
CA ARG A 90 7.39 -0.43 -9.50
C ARG A 90 6.23 -1.42 -9.50
N ILE A 91 5.35 -1.36 -8.50
CA ILE A 91 4.15 -2.21 -8.45
C ILE A 91 3.29 -1.99 -9.69
N GLU A 92 3.03 -0.73 -10.06
CA GLU A 92 2.26 -0.36 -11.26
C GLU A 92 2.87 -0.87 -12.58
N LYS A 93 4.17 -1.16 -12.58
CA LYS A 93 4.91 -1.64 -13.77
C LYS A 93 5.20 -3.13 -13.78
N LEU A 94 4.73 -3.88 -12.78
CA LEU A 94 4.87 -5.34 -12.82
C LEU A 94 4.19 -5.89 -14.07
N GLU A 95 4.83 -6.84 -14.73
CA GLU A 95 4.34 -7.46 -15.98
C GLU A 95 3.27 -8.54 -15.70
N ILE A 96 2.89 -8.73 -14.45
CA ILE A 96 1.84 -9.63 -14.00
C ILE A 96 0.69 -8.84 -13.37
N PRO A 97 -0.57 -9.30 -13.47
CA PRO A 97 -1.70 -8.68 -12.78
C PRO A 97 -1.47 -8.53 -11.28
N THR A 98 -1.80 -7.34 -10.76
CA THR A 98 -1.66 -7.01 -9.35
C THR A 98 -3.02 -6.71 -8.73
N ILE A 99 -3.31 -7.32 -7.57
CA ILE A 99 -4.59 -7.22 -6.88
C ILE A 99 -4.35 -6.70 -5.46
N ALA A 100 -4.89 -5.53 -5.14
CA ALA A 100 -4.98 -5.08 -3.75
C ALA A 100 -6.25 -5.67 -3.11
N ALA A 101 -6.08 -6.62 -2.18
CA ALA A 101 -7.16 -7.16 -1.37
C ALA A 101 -7.29 -6.32 -0.08
N VAL A 102 -8.13 -5.29 -0.14
CA VAL A 102 -8.28 -4.29 0.92
C VAL A 102 -9.25 -4.82 1.98
N ASN A 103 -8.68 -5.37 3.04
CA ASN A 103 -9.41 -6.02 4.15
C ASN A 103 -9.93 -5.05 5.22
N GLY A 104 -9.50 -3.78 5.20
CA GLY A 104 -9.86 -2.79 6.23
C GLY A 104 -9.43 -1.37 5.84
N PHE A 105 -8.73 -0.66 6.73
CA PHE A 105 -8.27 0.69 6.46
C PHE A 105 -7.20 0.72 5.36
N ALA A 106 -7.41 1.55 4.33
CA ALA A 106 -6.45 1.89 3.29
C ALA A 106 -6.40 3.42 3.16
N LEU A 107 -5.63 4.07 4.03
CA LEU A 107 -5.64 5.53 4.18
C LEU A 107 -4.30 6.13 3.76
N GLY A 108 -4.32 7.32 3.18
CA GLY A 108 -3.10 8.03 2.75
C GLY A 108 -2.20 7.14 1.91
N GLY A 109 -0.96 6.93 2.34
CA GLY A 109 -0.01 6.03 1.67
C GLY A 109 -0.53 4.61 1.43
N GLY A 110 -1.45 4.11 2.27
CA GLY A 110 -2.12 2.83 2.06
C GLY A 110 -3.13 2.85 0.91
N CYS A 111 -3.86 3.95 0.77
CA CYS A 111 -4.72 4.18 -0.39
C CYS A 111 -3.88 4.31 -1.67
N GLU A 112 -2.74 5.00 -1.60
CA GLU A 112 -1.81 5.16 -2.71
C GLU A 112 -1.20 3.82 -3.14
N LEU A 113 -0.87 2.96 -2.17
CA LEU A 113 -0.37 1.61 -2.41
C LEU A 113 -1.45 0.74 -3.07
N ALA A 114 -2.69 0.76 -2.57
CA ALA A 114 -3.80 0.05 -3.20
C ALA A 114 -4.06 0.53 -4.64
N MET A 115 -3.99 1.83 -4.88
CA MET A 115 -4.17 2.42 -6.20
C MET A 115 -3.04 2.12 -7.19
N SER A 116 -1.88 1.65 -6.72
CA SER A 116 -0.80 1.21 -7.59
C SER A 116 -1.01 -0.19 -8.16
N CYS A 117 -1.96 -0.95 -7.62
CA CYS A 117 -2.37 -2.23 -8.17
C CYS A 117 -3.39 -2.05 -9.29
N ASP A 118 -3.47 -3.04 -10.21
CA ASP A 118 -4.41 -3.03 -11.34
C ASP A 118 -5.85 -3.14 -10.86
N ILE A 119 -6.11 -4.06 -9.92
CA ILE A 119 -7.42 -4.38 -9.39
C ILE A 119 -7.45 -4.08 -7.89
N ILE A 120 -8.53 -3.45 -7.43
CA ILE A 120 -8.79 -3.23 -6.01
C ILE A 120 -10.05 -3.98 -5.63
N LEU A 121 -9.91 -4.95 -4.74
CA LEU A 121 -11.02 -5.65 -4.10
C LEU A 121 -11.16 -5.11 -2.67
N ALA A 122 -12.33 -4.63 -2.34
CA ALA A 122 -12.61 -4.05 -1.03
C ALA A 122 -13.55 -4.96 -0.24
N ALA A 123 -13.15 -5.32 0.99
CA ALA A 123 -14.02 -6.08 1.88
C ALA A 123 -15.31 -5.29 2.19
N GLY A 124 -16.44 -5.93 2.00
CA GLY A 124 -17.73 -5.39 2.43
C GLY A 124 -17.88 -5.39 3.96
N PRO A 125 -18.91 -4.72 4.50
CA PRO A 125 -19.27 -4.85 5.91
C PRO A 125 -19.73 -6.30 6.19
N ASN A 126 -19.63 -6.71 7.46
CA ASN A 126 -20.15 -8.00 7.91
C ASN A 126 -21.69 -8.03 7.89
N ALA A 127 -22.29 -9.17 8.24
CA ALA A 127 -23.75 -9.35 8.25
C ALA A 127 -24.49 -8.35 9.18
N GLU A 128 -23.80 -7.75 10.14
CA GLU A 128 -24.34 -6.72 11.05
C GLU A 128 -24.15 -5.28 10.51
N GLY A 129 -23.61 -5.12 9.29
CA GLY A 129 -23.33 -3.82 8.69
C GLY A 129 -22.09 -3.12 9.29
N LYS A 130 -21.25 -3.84 10.05
CA LYS A 130 -20.06 -3.29 10.71
C LYS A 130 -18.78 -3.70 9.95
N GLY A 131 -17.74 -2.86 10.10
CA GLY A 131 -16.44 -3.11 9.47
C GLY A 131 -16.44 -2.77 7.97
N GLY A 132 -15.70 -3.56 7.20
CA GLY A 132 -15.47 -3.34 5.77
C GLY A 132 -14.29 -2.39 5.50
N ALA A 133 -13.89 -2.34 4.24
CA ALA A 133 -12.81 -1.49 3.77
C ALA A 133 -13.18 0.00 3.83
N LYS A 134 -12.22 0.82 4.25
CA LYS A 134 -12.32 2.29 4.24
C LYS A 134 -11.08 2.85 3.57
N SER A 135 -11.27 3.47 2.41
CA SER A 135 -10.18 4.08 1.63
C SER A 135 -10.35 5.58 1.54
N GLY A 136 -9.23 6.30 1.53
CA GLY A 136 -9.23 7.74 1.36
C GLY A 136 -7.85 8.36 1.52
N GLN A 137 -7.79 9.67 1.22
CA GLN A 137 -6.58 10.49 1.35
C GLN A 137 -6.82 11.57 2.40
N PRO A 138 -6.57 11.28 3.70
CA PRO A 138 -6.85 12.20 4.80
C PRO A 138 -5.77 13.27 5.01
N GLU A 139 -4.79 13.36 4.14
CA GLU A 139 -3.60 14.21 4.25
C GLU A 139 -3.94 15.68 4.46
N VAL A 140 -5.02 16.18 3.83
CA VAL A 140 -5.47 17.57 4.00
C VAL A 140 -5.84 17.91 5.45
N GLY A 141 -6.32 16.94 6.22
CA GLY A 141 -6.60 17.09 7.64
C GLY A 141 -5.34 17.26 8.50
N LEU A 142 -4.17 16.92 7.95
CA LEU A 142 -2.86 17.08 8.58
C LEU A 142 -2.08 18.26 7.99
N GLY A 143 -2.64 18.99 7.02
CA GLY A 143 -1.97 20.08 6.34
C GLY A 143 -0.83 19.66 5.40
N ILE A 144 -0.86 18.42 4.93
CA ILE A 144 0.13 17.85 3.98
C ILE A 144 -0.55 17.36 2.70
N THR A 145 0.24 17.00 1.71
CA THR A 145 -0.24 16.43 0.45
C THR A 145 0.06 14.93 0.39
N PRO A 146 -0.71 14.11 -0.37
CA PRO A 146 -0.39 12.72 -0.64
C PRO A 146 1.02 12.59 -1.22
N GLY A 147 1.87 11.76 -0.56
CA GLY A 147 3.30 11.69 -0.83
C GLY A 147 3.72 10.61 -1.82
N PHE A 148 2.87 9.60 -2.09
CA PHE A 148 3.20 8.44 -2.92
C PHE A 148 2.44 8.44 -4.25
N SER A 149 2.23 9.64 -4.81
CA SER A 149 1.58 9.91 -6.10
C SER A 149 0.05 9.77 -6.12
N GLY A 150 -0.62 9.82 -4.97
CA GLY A 150 -2.09 9.79 -4.86
C GLY A 150 -2.76 10.94 -5.58
N THR A 151 -2.15 12.15 -5.57
CA THR A 151 -2.61 13.30 -6.34
C THR A 151 -2.71 13.04 -7.85
N GLN A 152 -2.04 12.01 -8.35
CA GLN A 152 -2.08 11.61 -9.75
C GLN A 152 -3.01 10.41 -9.98
N ARG A 153 -3.02 9.43 -9.06
CA ARG A 153 -3.81 8.21 -9.24
C ARG A 153 -5.27 8.39 -8.90
N LEU A 154 -5.57 9.08 -7.79
CA LEU A 154 -6.96 9.23 -7.34
C LEU A 154 -7.83 9.96 -8.37
N PRO A 155 -7.44 11.13 -8.91
CA PRO A 155 -8.25 11.83 -9.93
C PRO A 155 -8.50 11.01 -11.19
N ARG A 156 -7.54 10.15 -11.59
CA ARG A 156 -7.70 9.27 -12.74
C ARG A 156 -8.68 8.14 -12.50
N ARG A 157 -8.83 7.70 -11.25
CA ARG A 157 -9.74 6.59 -10.89
C ARG A 157 -11.16 7.06 -10.61
N VAL A 158 -11.35 8.24 -9.98
CA VAL A 158 -12.67 8.68 -9.50
C VAL A 158 -13.15 10.01 -10.10
N GLY A 159 -12.34 10.64 -10.92
CA GLY A 159 -12.58 11.98 -11.45
C GLY A 159 -12.15 13.08 -10.46
N THR A 160 -11.85 14.26 -11.00
CA THR A 160 -11.32 15.39 -10.21
C THR A 160 -12.30 15.94 -9.17
N ALA A 161 -13.60 15.82 -9.44
CA ALA A 161 -14.63 16.31 -8.51
C ALA A 161 -14.77 15.48 -7.23
N LYS A 162 -14.30 14.21 -7.25
CA LYS A 162 -14.33 13.31 -6.09
C LYS A 162 -12.96 13.12 -5.44
N ALA A 163 -11.90 13.44 -6.16
CA ALA A 163 -10.54 13.36 -5.66
C ALA A 163 -10.20 14.56 -4.79
#